data_2f7345a7cf08f98843daa2c096bc2fa1
#
_entry.id   2f7345a7cf08f98843daa2c096bc2fa1
#
_cell.length_a   1.000
_cell.length_b   1.000
_cell.length_c   1.000
_cell.angle_alpha   90.00
_cell.angle_beta   90.00
_cell.angle_gamma   90.00
#
_symmetry.space_group_name_H-M   'P 1'
#
loop_
_entity.id
_entity.type
_entity.pdbx_description
1 polymer ?
#
loop_
_entity_poly.entity_id
_entity_poly.type
_entity_poly.pdbx_seq_one_letter_code
_entity_poly.pdbx_strand_id
1 'polypeptide(L)'
;MKHTETFYLFNTLNGQKEVLEACDPEHLKIYACGPTVYNFAHIGNARMAVVFDTLVRTLRTLYPKVTYVSNITDIDDKIIEAAIDQKVEISTITEKYTQIYNEDMARLNVLAPDVQPKATEYISEMIELIEELISKDFAYEKEGHVLFHVPSYNNYGKLSKRNRDEQIAGSRVEVAPFKKDPADFILWKPSTDKQPGWESPWGFGRPGWHTECSAMSKKTLGLPFDIHGGGRDLIFPHHENEIAQSCCSSANIDEPTSYAKYWMHNGFVTIEGEKMSKSLGNIILVRELTDSYHGEVIRWL
;
A
#
# COMPACT_ATOMS: atom_id res chain seq x y z
N MET A 1 -31.94 15.58 15.12
CA MET A 1 -32.16 14.15 14.83
C MET A 1 -31.02 13.73 13.92
N LYS A 2 -30.05 12.95 14.45
CA LYS A 2 -29.06 12.32 13.58
C LYS A 2 -29.79 11.26 12.77
N HIS A 3 -29.92 11.46 11.46
CA HIS A 3 -30.31 10.37 10.57
C HIS A 3 -29.24 9.30 10.69
N THR A 4 -29.58 8.18 11.29
CA THR A 4 -28.73 6.99 11.31
C THR A 4 -28.82 6.33 9.93
N GLU A 5 -28.24 7.01 8.92
CA GLU A 5 -28.09 6.38 7.62
C GLU A 5 -27.04 5.28 7.74
N THR A 6 -27.47 4.06 7.52
CA THR A 6 -26.60 2.90 7.57
C THR A 6 -25.76 2.86 6.28
N PHE A 7 -24.46 3.03 6.41
CA PHE A 7 -23.53 2.95 5.29
C PHE A 7 -23.02 1.52 5.09
N TYR A 8 -23.06 1.04 3.86
CA TYR A 8 -22.59 -0.29 3.49
C TYR A 8 -21.40 -0.20 2.55
N LEU A 9 -20.40 -1.05 2.78
CA LEU A 9 -19.27 -1.22 1.86
C LEU A 9 -19.04 -2.71 1.55
N PHE A 10 -18.44 -2.99 0.40
CA PHE A 10 -18.00 -4.34 0.07
C PHE A 10 -16.64 -4.60 0.73
N ASN A 11 -16.61 -5.54 1.69
CA ASN A 11 -15.41 -5.94 2.39
C ASN A 11 -14.73 -7.11 1.64
N THR A 12 -13.58 -6.86 1.04
CA THR A 12 -12.82 -7.88 0.31
C THR A 12 -12.41 -9.04 1.21
N LEU A 13 -12.13 -8.79 2.49
CA LEU A 13 -11.72 -9.82 3.46
C LEU A 13 -12.78 -10.91 3.59
N ASN A 14 -14.06 -10.50 3.67
CA ASN A 14 -15.19 -11.43 3.84
C ASN A 14 -15.89 -11.74 2.51
N GLY A 15 -15.59 -10.97 1.44
CA GLY A 15 -16.17 -11.16 0.12
C GLY A 15 -17.66 -10.78 0.04
N GLN A 16 -18.15 -9.92 0.93
CA GLN A 16 -19.55 -9.54 1.01
C GLN A 16 -19.73 -8.05 1.36
N LYS A 17 -20.95 -7.55 1.13
CA LYS A 17 -21.35 -6.22 1.52
C LYS A 17 -21.73 -6.19 3.00
N GLU A 18 -21.13 -5.32 3.77
CA GLU A 18 -21.28 -5.23 5.21
C GLU A 18 -21.62 -3.80 5.64
N VAL A 19 -22.26 -3.67 6.80
CA VAL A 19 -22.46 -2.39 7.47
C VAL A 19 -21.11 -1.87 7.95
N LEU A 20 -20.82 -0.61 7.68
CA LEU A 20 -19.65 0.06 8.23
C LEU A 20 -19.90 0.46 9.69
N GLU A 21 -19.22 -0.18 10.59
CA GLU A 21 -19.18 0.13 12.01
C GLU A 21 -17.76 0.55 12.39
N ALA A 22 -17.54 1.83 12.67
CA ALA A 22 -16.22 2.34 13.02
C ALA A 22 -15.72 1.74 14.35
N CYS A 23 -14.40 1.56 14.46
CA CYS A 23 -13.74 1.17 15.69
C CYS A 23 -13.97 2.22 16.79
N ASP A 24 -13.96 3.48 16.42
CA ASP A 24 -14.36 4.62 17.26
C ASP A 24 -15.47 5.38 16.54
N PRO A 25 -16.72 5.42 17.07
CA PRO A 25 -17.83 6.14 16.43
C PRO A 25 -17.60 7.64 16.21
N GLU A 26 -16.69 8.25 16.96
CA GLU A 26 -16.35 9.67 16.84
C GLU A 26 -15.20 9.92 15.87
N HIS A 27 -14.43 8.88 15.48
CA HIS A 27 -13.24 9.04 14.66
C HIS A 27 -12.97 7.86 13.71
N LEU A 28 -13.44 7.93 12.48
CA LEU A 28 -13.17 6.92 11.46
C LEU A 28 -11.81 7.13 10.80
N LYS A 29 -11.04 6.07 10.62
CA LYS A 29 -9.67 6.06 10.14
C LYS A 29 -9.53 5.24 8.87
N ILE A 30 -8.92 5.84 7.83
CA ILE A 30 -8.76 5.23 6.51
C ILE A 30 -7.29 5.30 6.08
N TYR A 31 -6.74 4.18 5.63
CA TYR A 31 -5.45 4.11 4.96
C TYR A 31 -5.62 3.58 3.54
N ALA A 32 -5.11 4.29 2.54
CA ALA A 32 -5.03 3.80 1.17
C ALA A 32 -3.58 3.83 0.69
N CYS A 33 -3.11 2.71 0.14
CA CYS A 33 -1.77 2.64 -0.43
C CYS A 33 -1.62 3.62 -1.58
N GLY A 34 -0.65 4.52 -1.45
CA GLY A 34 -0.36 5.57 -2.43
C GLY A 34 0.56 5.10 -3.57
N PRO A 35 0.98 6.01 -4.43
CA PRO A 35 1.80 5.68 -5.58
C PRO A 35 3.28 5.50 -5.24
N THR A 36 3.97 4.70 -6.07
CA THR A 36 5.44 4.74 -6.20
C THR A 36 5.80 5.84 -7.20
N VAL A 37 6.55 6.84 -6.75
CA VAL A 37 6.77 8.09 -7.46
C VAL A 37 8.05 8.08 -8.32
N TYR A 38 8.01 7.38 -9.46
CA TYR A 38 9.11 7.32 -10.43
C TYR A 38 8.72 7.78 -11.84
N ASN A 39 7.43 8.00 -12.10
CA ASN A 39 6.89 8.39 -13.39
C ASN A 39 5.53 9.09 -13.23
N PHE A 40 5.00 9.65 -14.32
CA PHE A 40 3.67 10.26 -14.36
C PHE A 40 2.56 9.28 -13.96
N ALA A 41 1.52 9.81 -13.31
CA ALA A 41 0.34 9.05 -12.94
C ALA A 41 -0.50 8.70 -14.18
N HIS A 42 -0.97 7.45 -14.23
CA HIS A 42 -1.92 6.99 -15.24
C HIS A 42 -3.34 6.90 -14.65
N ILE A 43 -4.34 6.75 -15.51
CA ILE A 43 -5.76 6.72 -15.09
C ILE A 43 -6.07 5.60 -14.07
N GLY A 44 -5.30 4.52 -14.02
CA GLY A 44 -5.43 3.48 -12.99
C GLY A 44 -5.07 4.00 -11.60
N ASN A 45 -4.04 4.86 -11.47
CA ASN A 45 -3.72 5.55 -10.21
C ASN A 45 -4.82 6.55 -9.85
N ALA A 46 -5.28 7.33 -10.83
CA ALA A 46 -6.36 8.29 -10.65
C ALA A 46 -7.66 7.62 -10.18
N ARG A 47 -8.02 6.46 -10.76
CA ARG A 47 -9.21 5.70 -10.33
C ARG A 47 -9.18 5.40 -8.84
N MET A 48 -8.08 4.91 -8.33
CA MET A 48 -7.91 4.64 -6.89
C MET A 48 -8.12 5.93 -6.08
N ALA A 49 -7.42 7.01 -6.43
CA ALA A 49 -7.52 8.28 -5.72
C ALA A 49 -8.94 8.85 -5.75
N VAL A 50 -9.64 8.82 -6.90
CA VAL A 50 -11.04 9.29 -7.04
C VAL A 50 -12.01 8.44 -6.23
N VAL A 51 -11.85 7.12 -6.21
CA VAL A 51 -12.71 6.21 -5.43
C VAL A 51 -12.58 6.50 -3.94
N PHE A 52 -11.34 6.65 -3.43
CA PHE A 52 -11.13 6.97 -2.02
C PHE A 52 -11.52 8.40 -1.68
N ASP A 53 -11.32 9.38 -2.57
CA ASP A 53 -11.83 10.75 -2.40
C ASP A 53 -13.35 10.76 -2.25
N THR A 54 -14.06 10.02 -3.10
CA THR A 54 -15.53 9.91 -3.03
C THR A 54 -15.98 9.26 -1.72
N LEU A 55 -15.31 8.19 -1.30
CA LEU A 55 -15.56 7.52 -0.03
C LEU A 55 -15.35 8.48 1.15
N VAL A 56 -14.21 9.16 1.20
CA VAL A 56 -13.85 10.10 2.28
C VAL A 56 -14.85 11.25 2.36
N ARG A 57 -15.22 11.87 1.22
CA ARG A 57 -16.24 12.93 1.18
C ARG A 57 -17.57 12.45 1.74
N THR A 58 -18.00 11.25 1.35
CA THR A 58 -19.25 10.65 1.85
C THR A 58 -19.17 10.40 3.35
N LEU A 59 -18.10 9.77 3.83
CA LEU A 59 -17.95 9.43 5.23
C LEU A 59 -17.80 10.67 6.14
N ARG A 60 -17.22 11.76 5.63
CA ARG A 60 -17.19 13.06 6.34
C ARG A 60 -18.58 13.69 6.56
N THR A 61 -19.61 13.23 5.84
CA THR A 61 -21.01 13.65 6.12
C THR A 61 -21.66 12.80 7.21
N LEU A 62 -21.13 11.61 7.49
CA LEU A 62 -21.72 10.62 8.39
C LEU A 62 -21.02 10.57 9.75
N TYR A 63 -19.70 10.80 9.78
CA TYR A 63 -18.86 10.70 10.98
C TYR A 63 -18.35 12.09 11.42
N PRO A 64 -18.25 12.35 12.74
CA PRO A 64 -17.75 13.62 13.27
C PRO A 64 -16.32 13.94 12.82
N LYS A 65 -15.47 12.92 12.75
CA LYS A 65 -14.08 13.02 12.29
C LYS A 65 -13.74 11.86 11.38
N VAL A 66 -13.09 12.15 10.25
CA VAL A 66 -12.50 11.15 9.33
C VAL A 66 -11.05 11.54 9.08
N THR A 67 -10.12 10.66 9.41
CA THR A 67 -8.71 10.81 9.04
C THR A 67 -8.39 9.90 7.87
N TYR A 68 -7.94 10.50 6.78
CA TYR A 68 -7.53 9.82 5.56
C TYR A 68 -6.02 9.92 5.38
N VAL A 69 -5.35 8.78 5.35
CA VAL A 69 -3.91 8.65 5.11
C VAL A 69 -3.68 7.98 3.76
N SER A 70 -2.80 8.56 2.95
CA SER A 70 -2.31 7.92 1.71
C SER A 70 -0.83 8.23 1.56
N ASN A 71 0.00 7.21 1.53
CA ASN A 71 1.45 7.36 1.52
C ASN A 71 2.02 7.71 0.14
N ILE A 72 3.28 8.09 0.15
CA ILE A 72 4.17 8.13 -1.01
C ILE A 72 5.26 7.07 -0.80
N THR A 73 5.35 6.12 -1.72
CA THR A 73 6.50 5.22 -1.82
C THR A 73 7.61 5.92 -2.59
N ASP A 74 8.58 6.45 -1.85
CA ASP A 74 9.72 7.24 -2.36
C ASP A 74 11.05 6.47 -2.28
N ILE A 75 10.99 5.17 -2.01
CA ILE A 75 12.08 4.20 -2.11
C ILE A 75 11.59 2.90 -2.74
N ASP A 76 12.11 2.54 -3.91
CA ASP A 76 11.76 1.32 -4.66
C ASP A 76 12.84 1.08 -5.71
N ASP A 77 13.02 -0.16 -6.15
CA ASP A 77 14.02 -0.50 -7.18
C ASP A 77 13.79 0.28 -8.48
N LYS A 78 12.55 0.56 -8.87
CA LYS A 78 12.22 1.37 -10.06
C LYS A 78 12.63 2.84 -9.92
N ILE A 79 12.58 3.38 -8.70
CA ILE A 79 13.05 4.74 -8.42
C ILE A 79 14.58 4.78 -8.55
N ILE A 80 15.26 3.77 -8.00
CA ILE A 80 16.71 3.62 -8.06
C ILE A 80 17.16 3.48 -9.53
N GLU A 81 16.52 2.63 -10.31
CA GLU A 81 16.78 2.46 -11.73
C GLU A 81 16.59 3.78 -12.49
N ALA A 82 15.47 4.48 -12.27
CA ALA A 82 15.18 5.76 -12.91
C ALA A 82 16.21 6.85 -12.55
N ALA A 83 16.70 6.87 -11.32
CA ALA A 83 17.74 7.80 -10.88
C ALA A 83 19.10 7.49 -11.53
N ILE A 84 19.47 6.22 -11.62
CA ILE A 84 20.70 5.76 -12.30
C ILE A 84 20.65 6.14 -13.79
N ASP A 85 19.55 5.84 -14.49
CA ASP A 85 19.37 6.13 -15.90
C ASP A 85 19.47 7.63 -16.21
N GLN A 86 18.89 8.47 -15.32
CA GLN A 86 18.93 9.93 -15.44
C GLN A 86 20.18 10.57 -14.82
N LYS A 87 21.02 9.79 -14.14
CA LYS A 87 22.24 10.25 -13.44
C LYS A 87 21.96 11.36 -12.43
N VAL A 88 20.91 11.19 -11.64
CA VAL A 88 20.50 12.12 -10.58
C VAL A 88 20.30 11.37 -9.27
N GLU A 89 20.21 12.13 -8.16
CA GLU A 89 19.84 11.56 -6.87
C GLU A 89 18.38 11.08 -6.85
N ILE A 90 18.07 10.06 -6.05
CA ILE A 90 16.70 9.54 -5.94
C ILE A 90 15.72 10.61 -5.48
N SER A 91 16.14 11.51 -4.57
CA SER A 91 15.33 12.64 -4.09
C SER A 91 14.85 13.54 -5.23
N THR A 92 15.69 13.77 -6.25
CA THR A 92 15.31 14.55 -7.44
C THR A 92 14.14 13.89 -8.20
N ILE A 93 14.15 12.57 -8.31
CA ILE A 93 13.06 11.82 -8.96
C ILE A 93 11.81 11.88 -8.09
N THR A 94 11.93 11.54 -6.81
CA THR A 94 10.79 11.38 -5.91
C THR A 94 10.09 12.70 -5.62
N GLU A 95 10.81 13.78 -5.39
CA GLU A 95 10.25 15.12 -5.20
C GLU A 95 9.49 15.58 -6.43
N LYS A 96 10.12 15.47 -7.61
CA LYS A 96 9.52 15.83 -8.88
C LYS A 96 8.20 15.08 -9.12
N TYR A 97 8.19 13.76 -9.02
CA TYR A 97 7.01 12.98 -9.34
C TYR A 97 5.96 12.97 -8.21
N THR A 98 6.33 13.23 -6.96
CA THR A 98 5.38 13.52 -5.88
C THR A 98 4.62 14.83 -6.16
N GLN A 99 5.32 15.89 -6.51
CA GLN A 99 4.69 17.16 -6.88
C GLN A 99 3.74 16.98 -8.06
N ILE A 100 4.22 16.36 -9.14
CA ILE A 100 3.42 16.09 -10.33
C ILE A 100 2.18 15.25 -10.01
N TYR A 101 2.30 14.20 -9.20
CA TYR A 101 1.17 13.38 -8.77
C TYR A 101 0.12 14.21 -8.04
N ASN A 102 0.55 15.02 -7.08
CA ASN A 102 -0.37 15.87 -6.31
C ASN A 102 -1.08 16.92 -7.20
N GLU A 103 -0.36 17.51 -8.18
CA GLU A 103 -0.94 18.41 -9.17
C GLU A 103 -1.95 17.69 -10.06
N ASP A 104 -1.64 16.49 -10.56
CA ASP A 104 -2.54 15.70 -11.40
C ASP A 104 -3.80 15.30 -10.62
N MET A 105 -3.68 14.92 -9.35
CA MET A 105 -4.84 14.63 -8.49
C MET A 105 -5.68 15.89 -8.19
N ALA A 106 -5.04 17.04 -7.98
CA ALA A 106 -5.75 18.31 -7.79
C ALA A 106 -6.54 18.72 -9.05
N ARG A 107 -6.02 18.49 -10.26
CA ARG A 107 -6.75 18.73 -11.52
C ARG A 107 -8.00 17.85 -11.64
N LEU A 108 -8.03 16.70 -10.99
CA LEU A 108 -9.19 15.82 -10.87
C LEU A 108 -10.11 16.18 -9.71
N ASN A 109 -9.87 17.31 -9.01
CA ASN A 109 -10.62 17.72 -7.82
C ASN A 109 -10.58 16.67 -6.69
N VAL A 110 -9.54 15.87 -6.62
CA VAL A 110 -9.27 14.93 -5.52
C VAL A 110 -8.71 15.72 -4.34
N LEU A 111 -9.29 15.55 -3.15
CA LEU A 111 -8.79 16.15 -1.92
C LEU A 111 -7.43 15.56 -1.55
N ALA A 112 -6.51 16.40 -1.12
CA ALA A 112 -5.29 15.92 -0.49
C ALA A 112 -5.63 15.05 0.74
N PRO A 113 -4.88 13.97 1.01
CA PRO A 113 -5.03 13.22 2.24
C PRO A 113 -4.71 14.11 3.46
N ASP A 114 -5.29 13.79 4.61
CA ASP A 114 -4.99 14.50 5.86
C ASP A 114 -3.53 14.29 6.29
N VAL A 115 -2.99 13.11 5.99
CA VAL A 115 -1.57 12.76 6.20
C VAL A 115 -1.06 12.03 4.95
N GLN A 116 0.07 12.50 4.41
CA GLN A 116 0.75 11.90 3.26
C GLN A 116 2.19 11.51 3.66
N PRO A 117 2.37 10.40 4.39
CA PRO A 117 3.69 9.99 4.87
C PRO A 117 4.56 9.49 3.70
N LYS A 118 5.86 9.75 3.75
CA LYS A 118 6.84 9.21 2.80
C LYS A 118 7.58 8.03 3.43
N ALA A 119 7.81 6.97 2.68
CA ALA A 119 8.45 5.75 3.19
C ALA A 119 9.82 6.03 3.82
N THR A 120 10.63 6.92 3.20
CA THR A 120 11.96 7.28 3.72
C THR A 120 11.94 8.00 5.06
N GLU A 121 10.81 8.57 5.47
CA GLU A 121 10.65 9.26 6.77
C GLU A 121 10.29 8.29 7.91
N TYR A 122 10.03 7.00 7.61
CA TYR A 122 9.55 5.99 8.57
C TYR A 122 10.48 4.76 8.69
N ILE A 123 11.75 4.91 8.34
CA ILE A 123 12.73 3.81 8.39
C ILE A 123 12.88 3.24 9.80
N SER A 124 12.89 4.08 10.81
CA SER A 124 12.98 3.64 12.22
C SER A 124 11.80 2.76 12.62
N GLU A 125 10.59 3.16 12.23
CA GLU A 125 9.36 2.41 12.51
C GLU A 125 9.33 1.06 11.75
N MET A 126 9.92 1.01 10.56
CA MET A 126 10.06 -0.24 9.80
C MET A 126 11.07 -1.17 10.47
N ILE A 127 12.20 -0.65 10.97
CA ILE A 127 13.20 -1.44 11.70
C ILE A 127 12.56 -1.99 12.99
N GLU A 128 11.86 -1.16 13.77
CA GLU A 128 11.15 -1.58 14.99
C GLU A 128 10.14 -2.70 14.69
N LEU A 129 9.35 -2.57 13.61
CA LEU A 129 8.40 -3.60 13.17
C LEU A 129 9.09 -4.93 12.86
N ILE A 130 10.23 -4.88 12.17
CA ILE A 130 11.00 -6.06 11.79
C ILE A 130 11.61 -6.73 13.05
N GLU A 131 12.14 -5.95 13.99
CA GLU A 131 12.65 -6.46 15.27
C GLU A 131 11.55 -7.15 16.08
N GLU A 132 10.33 -6.56 16.14
CA GLU A 132 9.15 -7.20 16.76
C GLU A 132 8.85 -8.56 16.11
N LEU A 133 8.89 -8.65 14.77
CA LEU A 133 8.63 -9.91 14.04
C LEU A 133 9.70 -10.96 14.28
N ILE A 134 10.97 -10.57 14.33
CA ILE A 134 12.09 -11.49 14.66
C ILE A 134 11.95 -12.00 16.09
N SER A 135 11.67 -11.10 17.05
CA SER A 135 11.54 -11.47 18.48
C SER A 135 10.42 -12.46 18.75
N LYS A 136 9.44 -12.56 17.83
CA LYS A 136 8.30 -13.47 17.90
C LYS A 136 8.39 -14.67 16.95
N ASP A 137 9.56 -14.93 16.38
CA ASP A 137 9.83 -16.04 15.46
C ASP A 137 9.02 -16.02 14.13
N PHE A 138 8.45 -14.87 13.73
CA PHE A 138 7.79 -14.70 12.44
C PHE A 138 8.74 -14.26 11.32
N ALA A 139 9.90 -13.75 11.66
CA ALA A 139 10.92 -13.35 10.71
C ALA A 139 12.29 -13.90 11.09
N TYR A 140 13.18 -13.98 10.11
CA TYR A 140 14.55 -14.45 10.30
C TYR A 140 15.53 -13.69 9.41
N GLU A 141 16.75 -13.55 9.89
CA GLU A 141 17.88 -13.04 9.12
C GLU A 141 18.62 -14.18 8.39
N LYS A 142 18.99 -13.92 7.15
CA LYS A 142 19.92 -14.77 6.40
C LYS A 142 20.65 -13.97 5.33
N GLU A 143 21.99 -14.02 5.37
CA GLU A 143 22.88 -13.38 4.38
C GLU A 143 22.61 -11.87 4.24
N GLY A 144 22.39 -11.17 5.36
CA GLY A 144 22.07 -9.73 5.39
C GLY A 144 20.65 -9.37 4.95
N HIS A 145 19.82 -10.36 4.59
CA HIS A 145 18.40 -10.17 4.32
C HIS A 145 17.59 -10.53 5.56
N VAL A 146 16.49 -9.81 5.81
CA VAL A 146 15.47 -10.24 6.76
C VAL A 146 14.22 -10.62 5.98
N LEU A 147 13.69 -11.80 6.28
CA LEU A 147 12.51 -12.34 5.60
C LEU A 147 11.42 -12.69 6.60
N PHE A 148 10.18 -12.44 6.21
CA PHE A 148 9.01 -12.97 6.89
C PHE A 148 8.85 -14.45 6.53
N HIS A 149 8.63 -15.31 7.52
CA HIS A 149 8.43 -16.74 7.33
C HIS A 149 6.94 -17.04 7.16
N VAL A 150 6.47 -17.11 5.93
CA VAL A 150 5.04 -17.26 5.63
C VAL A 150 4.39 -18.48 6.32
N PRO A 151 5.02 -19.68 6.41
CA PRO A 151 4.44 -20.81 7.12
C PRO A 151 4.18 -20.59 8.61
N SER A 152 4.80 -19.60 9.25
CA SER A 152 4.59 -19.29 10.67
C SER A 152 3.24 -18.59 10.94
N TYR A 153 2.59 -18.01 9.91
CA TYR A 153 1.30 -17.35 10.02
C TYR A 153 0.18 -18.16 9.36
N ASN A 154 -0.61 -18.86 10.17
CA ASN A 154 -1.67 -19.78 9.71
C ASN A 154 -2.78 -19.11 8.90
N ASN A 155 -2.97 -17.81 9.07
CA ASN A 155 -4.02 -17.04 8.39
C ASN A 155 -3.58 -16.41 7.06
N TYR A 156 -2.35 -16.69 6.61
CA TYR A 156 -1.85 -16.18 5.34
C TYR A 156 -2.70 -16.68 4.16
N GLY A 157 -3.17 -15.76 3.32
CA GLY A 157 -4.07 -16.05 2.21
C GLY A 157 -5.56 -15.77 2.49
N LYS A 158 -5.92 -15.33 3.71
CA LYS A 158 -7.31 -15.03 4.06
C LYS A 158 -7.91 -13.87 3.26
N LEU A 159 -7.13 -12.86 2.90
CA LEU A 159 -7.60 -11.75 2.08
C LEU A 159 -7.68 -12.13 0.60
N SER A 160 -6.61 -12.71 0.07
CA SER A 160 -6.49 -13.02 -1.36
C SER A 160 -7.26 -14.26 -1.80
N LYS A 161 -7.66 -15.11 -0.87
CA LYS A 161 -8.29 -16.43 -1.11
C LYS A 161 -7.44 -17.38 -1.95
N ARG A 162 -6.12 -17.13 -2.04
CA ARG A 162 -5.18 -17.94 -2.80
C ARG A 162 -4.75 -19.19 -2.02
N ASN A 163 -4.71 -20.31 -2.71
CA ASN A 163 -4.08 -21.51 -2.19
C ASN A 163 -2.54 -21.41 -2.22
N ARG A 164 -1.86 -22.39 -1.64
CA ARG A 164 -0.41 -22.38 -1.48
C ARG A 164 0.36 -22.24 -2.81
N ASP A 165 -0.04 -22.97 -3.83
CA ASP A 165 0.62 -22.97 -5.15
C ASP A 165 0.45 -21.59 -5.83
N GLU A 166 -0.73 -21.00 -5.72
CA GLU A 166 -1.03 -19.66 -6.24
C GLU A 166 -0.28 -18.56 -5.47
N GLN A 167 -0.03 -18.78 -4.17
CA GLN A 167 0.78 -17.85 -3.36
C GLN A 167 2.25 -17.85 -3.83
N ILE A 168 2.82 -19.04 -4.04
CA ILE A 168 4.19 -19.22 -4.54
C ILE A 168 4.33 -18.63 -5.96
N ALA A 169 3.41 -18.97 -6.87
CA ALA A 169 3.42 -18.45 -8.23
C ALA A 169 3.22 -16.93 -8.31
N GLY A 170 2.48 -16.36 -7.37
CA GLY A 170 2.21 -14.92 -7.32
C GLY A 170 3.24 -14.10 -6.53
N SER A 171 4.15 -14.75 -5.80
CA SER A 171 5.30 -14.08 -5.20
C SER A 171 6.26 -13.67 -6.33
N ARG A 172 6.31 -12.37 -6.61
CA ARG A 172 7.05 -11.78 -7.77
C ARG A 172 8.59 -11.93 -7.70
N VAL A 173 9.10 -12.68 -6.77
CA VAL A 173 10.54 -12.83 -6.53
C VAL A 173 10.95 -14.26 -6.83
N GLU A 174 11.99 -14.44 -7.66
CA GLU A 174 12.64 -15.73 -7.85
C GLU A 174 12.92 -16.40 -6.49
N VAL A 175 12.85 -17.73 -6.46
CA VAL A 175 13.18 -18.50 -5.25
C VAL A 175 14.67 -18.32 -4.95
N ALA A 176 14.97 -17.32 -4.15
CA ALA A 176 16.34 -17.05 -3.75
C ALA A 176 16.84 -18.16 -2.79
N PRO A 177 18.10 -18.62 -2.91
CA PRO A 177 18.64 -19.75 -2.13
C PRO A 177 18.65 -19.52 -0.62
N PHE A 178 18.54 -18.27 -0.18
CA PHE A 178 18.48 -17.90 1.24
C PHE A 178 17.06 -17.99 1.86
N LYS A 179 16.01 -18.26 1.08
CA LYS A 179 14.64 -18.44 1.61
C LYS A 179 14.49 -19.81 2.27
N LYS A 180 13.86 -19.86 3.44
CA LYS A 180 13.45 -21.12 4.10
C LYS A 180 12.24 -21.73 3.38
N ASP A 181 11.35 -20.90 2.86
CA ASP A 181 10.15 -21.27 2.14
C ASP A 181 10.00 -20.39 0.88
N PRO A 182 9.58 -20.94 -0.26
CA PRO A 182 9.40 -20.17 -1.50
C PRO A 182 8.46 -18.95 -1.38
N ALA A 183 7.47 -18.99 -0.49
CA ALA A 183 6.53 -17.89 -0.27
C ALA A 183 7.08 -16.81 0.68
N ASP A 184 8.20 -17.05 1.37
CA ASP A 184 8.79 -16.04 2.25
C ASP A 184 9.08 -14.77 1.48
N PHE A 185 8.86 -13.61 2.11
CA PHE A 185 9.05 -12.33 1.47
C PHE A 185 10.00 -11.42 2.26
N ILE A 186 10.65 -10.52 1.53
CA ILE A 186 11.69 -9.65 2.07
C ILE A 186 11.08 -8.55 2.92
N LEU A 187 11.61 -8.38 4.13
CA LEU A 187 11.35 -7.26 5.04
C LEU A 187 12.47 -6.22 5.00
N TRP A 188 13.73 -6.71 4.87
CA TRP A 188 14.93 -5.88 4.74
C TRP A 188 15.90 -6.53 3.76
N LYS A 189 16.54 -5.74 2.90
CA LYS A 189 17.54 -6.21 1.95
C LYS A 189 18.80 -5.35 1.98
N PRO A 190 20.00 -5.93 1.84
CA PRO A 190 21.24 -5.16 1.83
C PRO A 190 21.27 -4.19 0.65
N SER A 191 21.90 -3.04 0.87
CA SER A 191 22.21 -2.06 -0.16
C SER A 191 23.71 -2.02 -0.40
N THR A 192 24.11 -1.77 -1.64
CA THR A 192 25.51 -1.47 -1.99
C THR A 192 25.80 0.02 -1.81
N ASP A 193 27.06 0.41 -1.82
CA ASP A 193 27.48 1.82 -1.72
C ASP A 193 26.89 2.74 -2.82
N LYS A 194 26.36 2.14 -3.89
CA LYS A 194 25.72 2.86 -5.00
C LYS A 194 24.20 2.91 -4.92
N GLN A 195 23.64 2.32 -3.90
CA GLN A 195 22.20 2.26 -3.67
C GLN A 195 21.84 3.01 -2.38
N PRO A 196 20.67 3.61 -2.31
CA PRO A 196 20.17 4.19 -1.07
C PRO A 196 20.04 3.11 0.00
N GLY A 197 20.34 3.47 1.24
CA GLY A 197 20.22 2.57 2.37
C GLY A 197 20.40 3.28 3.69
N TRP A 198 20.07 2.58 4.75
CA TRP A 198 20.13 3.03 6.12
C TRP A 198 20.82 1.97 6.98
N GLU A 199 21.47 2.41 8.06
CA GLU A 199 22.00 1.50 9.06
C GLU A 199 20.86 0.78 9.78
N SER A 200 21.05 -0.51 10.01
CA SER A 200 20.11 -1.36 10.72
C SER A 200 20.86 -2.43 11.53
N PRO A 201 20.20 -3.15 12.46
CA PRO A 201 20.80 -4.29 13.15
C PRO A 201 21.34 -5.39 12.22
N TRP A 202 20.84 -5.45 10.98
CA TRP A 202 21.20 -6.46 9.96
C TRP A 202 22.20 -5.91 8.93
N GLY A 203 22.75 -4.71 9.17
CA GLY A 203 23.69 -4.02 8.30
C GLY A 203 23.02 -2.94 7.42
N PHE A 204 23.85 -2.29 6.59
CA PHE A 204 23.41 -1.24 5.68
C PHE A 204 22.49 -1.79 4.60
N GLY A 205 21.27 -1.26 4.51
CA GLY A 205 20.27 -1.80 3.61
C GLY A 205 19.02 -0.93 3.49
N ARG A 206 17.98 -1.52 2.93
CA ARG A 206 16.69 -0.84 2.70
C ARG A 206 15.50 -1.76 2.99
N PRO A 207 14.32 -1.20 3.34
CA PRO A 207 13.13 -1.99 3.62
C PRO A 207 12.62 -2.71 2.37
N GLY A 208 11.93 -3.82 2.58
CA GLY A 208 11.05 -4.43 1.60
C GLY A 208 9.77 -3.60 1.44
N TRP A 209 9.26 -3.52 0.20
CA TRP A 209 8.09 -2.69 -0.15
C TRP A 209 6.86 -2.89 0.75
N HIS A 210 6.63 -4.10 1.25
CA HIS A 210 5.44 -4.40 2.06
C HIS A 210 5.54 -3.86 3.49
N THR A 211 6.75 -3.61 3.98
CA THR A 211 7.00 -3.13 5.36
C THR A 211 6.59 -1.66 5.53
N GLU A 212 6.65 -0.89 4.45
CA GLU A 212 6.37 0.54 4.43
C GLU A 212 4.96 0.87 4.94
N CYS A 213 3.93 0.33 4.28
CA CYS A 213 2.54 0.61 4.63
C CYS A 213 2.16 0.06 6.00
N SER A 214 2.70 -1.10 6.41
CA SER A 214 2.49 -1.64 7.75
C SER A 214 3.02 -0.71 8.84
N ALA A 215 4.23 -0.20 8.68
CA ALA A 215 4.84 0.72 9.65
C ALA A 215 4.15 2.09 9.65
N MET A 216 3.92 2.68 8.46
CA MET A 216 3.29 3.99 8.33
C MET A 216 1.85 4.01 8.84
N SER A 217 1.04 2.99 8.54
CA SER A 217 -0.34 2.91 9.03
C SER A 217 -0.40 2.72 10.55
N LYS A 218 0.44 1.84 11.12
CA LYS A 218 0.57 1.65 12.58
C LYS A 218 0.92 2.97 13.26
N LYS A 219 1.86 3.74 12.71
CA LYS A 219 2.32 5.00 13.30
C LYS A 219 1.32 6.13 13.19
N THR A 220 0.65 6.26 12.04
CA THR A 220 -0.24 7.39 11.75
C THR A 220 -1.66 7.20 12.28
N LEU A 221 -2.18 5.97 12.29
CA LEU A 221 -3.56 5.66 12.65
C LEU A 221 -3.68 4.83 13.95
N GLY A 222 -2.63 4.10 14.33
CA GLY A 222 -2.71 3.06 15.36
C GLY A 222 -3.45 1.83 14.84
N LEU A 223 -3.42 0.74 15.62
CA LEU A 223 -4.08 -0.53 15.25
C LEU A 223 -5.12 -0.94 16.29
N PRO A 224 -6.26 -1.52 15.89
CA PRO A 224 -6.75 -1.56 14.53
C PRO A 224 -7.25 -0.20 14.03
N PHE A 225 -7.33 -0.04 12.70
CA PHE A 225 -8.05 1.07 12.10
C PHE A 225 -9.21 0.57 11.21
N ASP A 226 -10.06 1.48 10.69
CA ASP A 226 -11.34 1.07 10.12
C ASP A 226 -11.19 0.51 8.71
N ILE A 227 -10.67 1.27 7.75
CA ILE A 227 -10.66 0.90 6.33
C ILE A 227 -9.24 0.93 5.79
N HIS A 228 -8.81 -0.18 5.22
CA HIS A 228 -7.60 -0.26 4.39
C HIS A 228 -7.96 -0.58 2.94
N GLY A 229 -7.23 0.04 2.00
CA GLY A 229 -7.48 -0.33 0.62
C GLY A 229 -6.51 0.25 -0.41
N GLY A 230 -6.89 0.00 -1.68
CA GLY A 230 -6.09 0.37 -2.84
C GLY A 230 -6.60 -0.28 -4.12
N GLY A 231 -5.73 -0.42 -5.12
CA GLY A 231 -6.05 -1.16 -6.33
C GLY A 231 -6.18 -2.67 -6.08
N ARG A 232 -6.97 -3.33 -6.89
CA ARG A 232 -7.18 -4.79 -6.79
C ARG A 232 -5.91 -5.62 -6.99
N ASP A 233 -4.91 -5.06 -7.66
CA ASP A 233 -3.58 -5.64 -7.83
C ASP A 233 -2.74 -5.67 -6.55
N LEU A 234 -3.11 -4.86 -5.54
CA LEU A 234 -2.46 -4.85 -4.24
C LEU A 234 -2.96 -5.94 -3.30
N ILE A 235 -4.13 -6.56 -3.57
CA ILE A 235 -4.67 -7.65 -2.74
C ILE A 235 -3.58 -8.69 -2.46
N PHE A 236 -2.85 -9.09 -3.50
CA PHE A 236 -1.74 -10.03 -3.41
C PHE A 236 -0.57 -9.62 -4.33
N PRO A 237 0.66 -9.61 -3.83
CA PRO A 237 1.06 -10.02 -2.48
C PRO A 237 0.99 -8.90 -1.42
N HIS A 238 0.82 -7.61 -1.80
CA HIS A 238 1.10 -6.46 -0.95
C HIS A 238 0.25 -6.44 0.33
N HIS A 239 -1.07 -6.35 0.21
CA HIS A 239 -1.96 -6.26 1.38
C HIS A 239 -2.00 -7.56 2.21
N GLU A 240 -1.86 -8.72 1.56
CA GLU A 240 -1.73 -9.99 2.29
C GLU A 240 -0.48 -9.99 3.17
N ASN A 241 0.65 -9.47 2.65
CA ASN A 241 1.90 -9.36 3.39
C ASN A 241 1.80 -8.31 4.51
N GLU A 242 1.09 -7.21 4.29
CA GLU A 242 0.83 -6.22 5.34
C GLU A 242 0.01 -6.80 6.51
N ILE A 243 -1.03 -7.60 6.21
CA ILE A 243 -1.80 -8.32 7.23
C ILE A 243 -0.86 -9.20 8.05
N ALA A 244 -0.05 -10.02 7.37
CA ALA A 244 0.88 -10.93 8.05
C ALA A 244 1.84 -10.16 8.98
N GLN A 245 2.46 -9.09 8.50
CA GLN A 245 3.37 -8.25 9.29
C GLN A 245 2.66 -7.61 10.49
N SER A 246 1.53 -6.97 10.25
CA SER A 246 0.85 -6.16 11.27
C SER A 246 0.17 -7.03 12.33
N CYS A 247 -0.44 -8.15 11.94
CA CYS A 247 -1.03 -9.09 12.89
C CYS A 247 0.04 -9.78 13.75
N CYS A 248 1.12 -10.26 13.12
CA CYS A 248 2.18 -10.97 13.84
C CYS A 248 3.01 -10.05 14.75
N SER A 249 3.13 -8.76 14.43
CA SER A 249 3.76 -7.79 15.33
C SER A 249 2.83 -7.36 16.48
N SER A 250 1.52 -7.52 16.34
CA SER A 250 0.53 -7.16 17.37
C SER A 250 0.34 -8.26 18.43
N ALA A 251 -0.53 -8.00 19.43
CA ALA A 251 -0.92 -8.99 20.43
C ALA A 251 -1.97 -10.00 19.92
N ASN A 252 -2.74 -9.66 18.87
CA ASN A 252 -3.84 -10.46 18.34
C ASN A 252 -3.47 -11.07 16.98
N ILE A 253 -2.60 -12.05 16.98
CA ILE A 253 -1.99 -12.67 15.82
C ILE A 253 -3.01 -13.32 14.87
N ASP A 254 -4.08 -13.89 15.42
CA ASP A 254 -4.99 -14.74 14.63
C ASP A 254 -6.11 -13.99 13.90
N GLU A 255 -6.27 -12.69 14.12
CA GLU A 255 -7.38 -11.94 13.56
C GLU A 255 -6.89 -10.88 12.55
N PRO A 256 -7.11 -11.05 11.23
CA PRO A 256 -6.79 -10.02 10.23
C PRO A 256 -7.40 -8.65 10.53
N THR A 257 -8.55 -8.63 11.22
CA THR A 257 -9.23 -7.42 11.69
C THR A 257 -8.48 -6.68 12.80
N SER A 258 -7.43 -7.28 13.39
CA SER A 258 -6.54 -6.60 14.33
C SER A 258 -5.59 -5.60 13.64
N TYR A 259 -5.49 -5.64 12.32
CA TYR A 259 -4.80 -4.65 11.50
C TYR A 259 -5.79 -3.63 10.94
N ALA A 260 -6.70 -4.05 10.05
CA ALA A 260 -7.76 -3.22 9.50
C ALA A 260 -9.09 -3.97 9.46
N LYS A 261 -10.17 -3.32 9.90
CA LYS A 261 -11.48 -3.95 10.03
C LYS A 261 -12.13 -4.25 8.68
N TYR A 262 -11.97 -3.35 7.72
CA TYR A 262 -12.52 -3.46 6.37
C TYR A 262 -11.46 -3.29 5.30
N TRP A 263 -11.56 -4.08 4.24
CA TRP A 263 -10.66 -4.06 3.09
C TRP A 263 -11.41 -3.67 1.83
N MET A 264 -11.02 -2.56 1.24
CA MET A 264 -11.69 -2.02 0.05
C MET A 264 -10.75 -1.96 -1.14
N HIS A 265 -11.16 -2.58 -2.27
CA HIS A 265 -10.35 -2.61 -3.49
C HIS A 265 -11.16 -2.16 -4.71
N ASN A 266 -10.64 -1.17 -5.43
CA ASN A 266 -11.21 -0.76 -6.71
C ASN A 266 -10.74 -1.66 -7.86
N GLY A 267 -11.63 -1.88 -8.83
CA GLY A 267 -11.32 -2.66 -10.04
C GLY A 267 -10.29 -1.98 -10.95
N PHE A 268 -9.80 -2.76 -11.90
CA PHE A 268 -8.89 -2.23 -12.94
C PHE A 268 -9.61 -1.31 -13.92
N VAL A 269 -8.87 -0.39 -14.51
CA VAL A 269 -9.28 0.29 -15.73
C VAL A 269 -8.90 -0.62 -16.92
N THR A 270 -9.88 -0.88 -17.76
CA THR A 270 -9.67 -1.61 -19.03
C THR A 270 -9.85 -0.66 -20.22
N ILE A 271 -9.03 -0.85 -21.23
CA ILE A 271 -9.10 -0.12 -22.49
C ILE A 271 -9.40 -1.15 -23.57
N GLU A 272 -10.51 -0.98 -24.28
CA GLU A 272 -10.99 -1.93 -25.30
C GLU A 272 -11.11 -3.39 -24.80
N GLY A 273 -11.45 -3.54 -23.51
CA GLY A 273 -11.59 -4.85 -22.87
C GLY A 273 -10.30 -5.45 -22.33
N GLU A 274 -9.14 -4.84 -22.57
CA GLU A 274 -7.84 -5.30 -22.09
C GLU A 274 -7.35 -4.48 -20.90
N LYS A 275 -6.62 -5.13 -19.97
CA LYS A 275 -5.98 -4.43 -18.86
C LYS A 275 -4.92 -3.48 -19.38
N MET A 276 -4.97 -2.22 -18.92
CA MET A 276 -3.94 -1.23 -19.20
C MET A 276 -2.58 -1.69 -18.68
N SER A 277 -1.55 -1.73 -19.55
CA SER A 277 -0.20 -2.13 -19.17
C SER A 277 0.87 -1.43 -20.04
N LYS A 278 2.09 -1.28 -19.47
CA LYS A 278 3.23 -0.73 -20.20
C LYS A 278 3.62 -1.58 -21.41
N SER A 279 3.53 -2.92 -21.28
CA SER A 279 3.89 -3.85 -22.35
C SER A 279 2.97 -3.77 -23.56
N LEU A 280 1.70 -3.38 -23.37
CA LEU A 280 0.74 -3.17 -24.45
C LEU A 280 0.79 -1.75 -25.02
N GLY A 281 1.53 -0.83 -24.38
CA GLY A 281 1.62 0.56 -24.84
C GLY A 281 0.30 1.34 -24.76
N ASN A 282 -0.70 0.84 -24.03
CA ASN A 282 -2.04 1.42 -23.89
C ASN A 282 -2.23 2.23 -22.59
N ILE A 283 -1.13 2.77 -22.03
CA ILE A 283 -1.19 3.60 -20.83
C ILE A 283 -1.69 5.00 -21.21
N ILE A 284 -2.68 5.47 -20.47
CA ILE A 284 -3.21 6.83 -20.59
C ILE A 284 -2.80 7.61 -19.35
N LEU A 285 -2.08 8.71 -19.56
CA LEU A 285 -1.64 9.57 -18.47
C LEU A 285 -2.74 10.54 -18.01
N VAL A 286 -2.81 10.81 -16.71
CA VAL A 286 -3.81 11.73 -16.17
C VAL A 286 -3.69 13.11 -16.79
N ARG A 287 -2.48 13.64 -16.91
CA ARG A 287 -2.24 14.99 -17.46
C ARG A 287 -2.64 15.12 -18.94
N GLU A 288 -2.47 14.08 -19.75
CA GLU A 288 -2.92 14.09 -21.14
C GLU A 288 -4.45 14.24 -21.24
N LEU A 289 -5.17 13.56 -20.35
CA LEU A 289 -6.63 13.72 -20.29
C LEU A 289 -7.04 15.07 -19.72
N THR A 290 -6.38 15.55 -18.67
CA THR A 290 -6.74 16.83 -18.03
C THR A 290 -6.36 18.05 -18.89
N ASP A 291 -5.46 17.91 -19.85
CA ASP A 291 -5.17 18.94 -20.85
C ASP A 291 -6.30 19.05 -21.91
N SER A 292 -7.09 17.99 -22.08
CA SER A 292 -8.16 17.90 -23.09
C SER A 292 -9.58 17.95 -22.49
N TYR A 293 -9.75 17.50 -21.27
CA TYR A 293 -11.05 17.35 -20.63
C TYR A 293 -11.06 17.92 -19.21
N HIS A 294 -12.22 18.46 -18.79
CA HIS A 294 -12.38 18.89 -17.40
C HIS A 294 -12.29 17.73 -16.43
N GLY A 295 -11.62 17.92 -15.29
CA GLY A 295 -11.36 16.87 -14.30
C GLY A 295 -12.60 16.11 -13.83
N GLU A 296 -13.74 16.82 -13.64
CA GLU A 296 -15.00 16.17 -13.25
C GLU A 296 -15.54 15.19 -14.31
N VAL A 297 -15.26 15.43 -15.59
CA VAL A 297 -15.63 14.48 -16.67
C VAL A 297 -14.81 13.21 -16.54
N ILE A 298 -13.51 13.36 -16.26
CA ILE A 298 -12.59 12.22 -16.11
C ILE A 298 -12.95 11.38 -14.85
N ARG A 299 -13.45 12.01 -13.79
CA ARG A 299 -13.92 11.31 -12.58
C ARG A 299 -15.06 10.31 -12.83
N TRP A 300 -15.82 10.50 -13.92
CA TRP A 300 -16.93 9.61 -14.28
C TRP A 300 -16.52 8.40 -15.13
N LEU A 301 -15.26 8.33 -15.58
CA LEU A 301 -14.71 7.17 -16.27
C LEU A 301 -14.36 6.05 -15.27
#